data_ec7c76c44b01dfabae4125982de46003
#
_entry.id   ec7c76c44b01dfabae4125982de46003
#
_cell.length_a   1.000
_cell.length_b   1.000
_cell.length_c   1.000
_cell.angle_alpha   90.00
_cell.angle_beta   90.00
_cell.angle_gamma   90.00
#
_symmetry.space_group_name_H-M   'P 1'
#
loop_
_entity.id
_entity.type
_entity.pdbx_description
1 polymer ?
#
loop_
_entity_poly.entity_id
_entity_poly.type
_entity_poly.pdbx_seq_one_letter_code
_entity_poly.pdbx_strand_id
1 'polypeptide(L)'
;MASVAMRRGVVRPLVTEVGLLAVLFAFYKWGRTLVEHGPGQAMANAAWLWDFERSWLPNEVDFQQWALGWDHTAFLANMYYVGVHFPGTALLLVWLYMRHRSSYGRVRNELVALTAAGLLVHMLFPLAPPRLAHIGAVDTMLTVGPSAYPAGAAEGIANQYAAMPSLHIGWAILVAAAVVRVSRSRWRWVIALHAPVTVLVVVVTANHYWTDGIVAAALLAGAMVVVSLVERVRQGGVHAADAHEFRGTGRPRCGLADREPRAARPVPAAGDGHGDRLHDRGGDRGGVPGADAPACDDLVLA
;
A
#
# COMPACT_ATOMS: atom_id res chain seq x y z
N MET A 1 25.73 -25.31 7.02
CA MET A 1 25.93 -23.86 7.25
C MET A 1 25.04 -22.97 6.35
N ALA A 2 24.69 -23.35 5.12
CA ALA A 2 23.83 -22.55 4.23
C ALA A 2 22.38 -22.32 4.74
N SER A 3 21.77 -23.25 5.46
CA SER A 3 20.38 -23.13 5.96
C SER A 3 20.21 -22.09 7.08
N VAL A 4 21.24 -21.89 7.90
CA VAL A 4 21.23 -20.90 9.01
C VAL A 4 21.42 -19.48 8.47
N ALA A 5 22.25 -19.30 7.46
CA ALA A 5 22.46 -17.99 6.82
C ALA A 5 21.20 -17.52 6.06
N MET A 6 20.48 -18.43 5.39
CA MET A 6 19.24 -18.14 4.67
C MET A 6 18.10 -17.80 5.63
N ARG A 7 18.00 -18.43 6.80
CA ARG A 7 17.04 -18.07 7.86
C ARG A 7 17.31 -16.68 8.43
N ARG A 8 18.58 -16.31 8.67
CA ARG A 8 18.93 -14.96 9.17
C ARG A 8 18.58 -13.85 8.18
N GLY A 9 18.70 -14.09 6.86
CA GLY A 9 18.35 -13.13 5.81
C GLY A 9 16.86 -12.80 5.73
N VAL A 10 15.96 -13.70 6.18
CA VAL A 10 14.52 -13.50 6.17
C VAL A 10 13.99 -13.01 7.52
N VAL A 11 14.51 -13.55 8.62
CA VAL A 11 14.04 -13.25 9.98
C VAL A 11 14.31 -11.80 10.38
N ARG A 12 15.50 -11.28 10.06
CA ARG A 12 15.88 -9.91 10.44
C ARG A 12 14.97 -8.85 9.85
N PRO A 13 14.65 -8.84 8.52
CA PRO A 13 13.70 -7.88 7.97
C PRO A 13 12.27 -8.10 8.50
N LEU A 14 11.86 -9.34 8.78
CA LEU A 14 10.54 -9.61 9.35
C LEU A 14 10.41 -9.04 10.77
N VAL A 15 11.41 -9.25 11.62
CA VAL A 15 11.43 -8.70 13.00
C VAL A 15 11.41 -7.18 12.98
N THR A 16 12.14 -6.54 12.04
CA THR A 16 12.14 -5.09 11.90
C THR A 16 10.76 -4.58 11.47
N GLU A 17 10.08 -5.25 10.54
CA GLU A 17 8.73 -4.88 10.09
C GLU A 17 7.69 -5.05 11.20
N VAL A 18 7.70 -6.18 11.90
CA VAL A 18 6.80 -6.42 13.04
C VAL A 18 7.06 -5.40 14.15
N GLY A 19 8.34 -5.11 14.45
CA GLY A 19 8.73 -4.10 15.42
C GLY A 19 8.24 -2.70 15.03
N LEU A 20 8.37 -2.30 13.77
CA LEU A 20 7.85 -1.04 13.26
C LEU A 20 6.33 -0.93 13.43
N LEU A 21 5.60 -1.96 13.02
CA LEU A 21 4.14 -1.99 13.16
C LEU A 21 3.70 -1.97 14.63
N ALA A 22 4.42 -2.68 15.51
CA ALA A 22 4.16 -2.68 16.95
C ALA A 22 4.41 -1.30 17.58
N VAL A 23 5.50 -0.62 17.19
CA VAL A 23 5.81 0.75 17.65
C VAL A 23 4.73 1.72 17.17
N LEU A 24 4.32 1.64 15.90
CA LEU A 24 3.25 2.47 15.36
C LEU A 24 1.92 2.23 16.07
N PHE A 25 1.59 0.96 16.37
CA PHE A 25 0.41 0.62 17.14
C PHE A 25 0.48 1.14 18.60
N ALA A 26 1.65 1.06 19.22
CA ALA A 26 1.87 1.62 20.55
C ALA A 26 1.73 3.15 20.56
N PHE A 27 2.30 3.84 19.55
CA PHE A 27 2.11 5.27 19.34
C PHE A 27 0.64 5.63 19.09
N TYR A 28 -0.06 4.82 18.29
CA TYR A 28 -1.51 4.97 18.09
C TYR A 28 -2.26 4.88 19.41
N LYS A 29 -2.02 3.85 20.20
CA LYS A 29 -2.67 3.70 21.52
C LYS A 29 -2.32 4.83 22.47
N TRP A 30 -1.07 5.22 22.53
CA TRP A 30 -0.60 6.31 23.39
C TRP A 30 -1.17 7.65 22.94
N GLY A 31 -1.15 7.99 21.66
CA GLY A 31 -1.76 9.21 21.12
C GLY A 31 -3.25 9.33 21.47
N ARG A 32 -3.97 8.20 21.48
CA ARG A 32 -5.38 8.16 21.90
C ARG A 32 -5.58 8.49 23.37
N THR A 33 -4.62 8.20 24.25
CA THR A 33 -4.74 8.51 25.69
C THR A 33 -4.38 9.96 26.02
N LEU A 34 -3.65 10.65 25.14
CA LEU A 34 -3.27 12.06 25.35
C LEU A 34 -4.40 13.04 25.04
N VAL A 35 -5.45 12.59 24.35
CA VAL A 35 -6.55 13.43 23.88
C VAL A 35 -7.74 13.28 24.82
N GLU A 36 -7.60 13.80 26.03
CA GLU A 36 -8.71 14.04 26.94
C GLU A 36 -9.47 15.32 26.54
N HIS A 37 -10.13 15.30 25.38
CA HIS A 37 -11.15 16.31 25.13
C HIS A 37 -12.41 15.90 25.89
N GLY A 38 -12.96 16.82 26.67
CA GLY A 38 -14.20 16.58 27.39
C GLY A 38 -15.33 16.20 26.41
N PRO A 39 -16.28 15.34 26.82
CA PRO A 39 -17.38 14.88 25.99
C PRO A 39 -18.18 16.05 25.36
N GLY A 40 -18.20 17.22 26.01
CA GLY A 40 -18.93 18.39 25.54
C GLY A 40 -18.47 18.91 24.18
N GLN A 41 -17.15 18.99 23.93
CA GLN A 41 -16.64 19.45 22.62
C GLN A 41 -16.93 18.44 21.51
N ALA A 42 -16.75 17.15 21.78
CA ALA A 42 -17.03 16.11 20.81
C ALA A 42 -18.52 16.07 20.41
N MET A 43 -19.41 16.29 21.37
CA MET A 43 -20.86 16.39 21.15
C MET A 43 -21.23 17.66 20.37
N ALA A 44 -20.62 18.81 20.68
CA ALA A 44 -20.85 20.05 19.94
C ALA A 44 -20.39 19.92 18.47
N ASN A 45 -19.22 19.32 18.24
CA ASN A 45 -18.73 19.03 16.90
C ASN A 45 -19.64 18.06 16.15
N ALA A 46 -20.21 17.06 16.83
CA ALA A 46 -21.16 16.13 16.26
C ALA A 46 -22.47 16.82 15.83
N ALA A 47 -23.02 17.71 16.65
CA ALA A 47 -24.21 18.47 16.30
C ALA A 47 -23.93 19.37 15.08
N TRP A 48 -22.80 20.11 15.09
CA TRP A 48 -22.40 20.93 13.96
C TRP A 48 -22.25 20.10 12.64
N LEU A 49 -21.57 18.97 12.72
CA LEU A 49 -21.38 18.10 11.56
C LEU A 49 -22.69 17.53 11.03
N TRP A 50 -23.57 17.10 11.96
CA TRP A 50 -24.89 16.60 11.63
C TRP A 50 -25.72 17.63 10.84
N ASP A 51 -25.76 18.88 11.32
CA ASP A 51 -26.47 19.97 10.63
C ASP A 51 -25.85 20.27 9.26
N PHE A 52 -24.52 20.26 9.19
CA PHE A 52 -23.79 20.48 7.94
C PHE A 52 -24.12 19.40 6.90
N GLU A 53 -24.11 18.14 7.26
CA GLU A 53 -24.36 17.03 6.33
C GLU A 53 -25.79 17.00 5.82
N ARG A 54 -26.77 17.43 6.60
CA ARG A 54 -28.21 17.44 6.20
C ARG A 54 -28.48 18.26 4.93
N SER A 55 -27.60 19.15 4.57
CA SER A 55 -27.78 19.99 3.39
C SER A 55 -27.38 19.29 2.07
N TRP A 56 -26.60 18.22 2.10
CA TRP A 56 -26.00 17.62 0.88
C TRP A 56 -25.74 16.12 0.92
N LEU A 57 -25.88 15.47 2.09
CA LEU A 57 -25.72 14.03 2.23
C LEU A 57 -27.03 13.35 2.74
N PRO A 58 -27.24 12.07 2.42
CA PRO A 58 -28.35 11.31 2.96
C PRO A 58 -28.30 11.26 4.48
N ASN A 59 -29.48 11.17 5.11
CA ASN A 59 -29.58 11.02 6.55
C ASN A 59 -29.10 9.61 6.98
N GLU A 60 -28.08 9.52 7.85
CA GLU A 60 -27.54 8.26 8.34
C GLU A 60 -28.56 7.50 9.17
N VAL A 61 -29.40 8.20 9.94
CA VAL A 61 -30.41 7.57 10.79
C VAL A 61 -31.49 6.92 9.93
N ASP A 62 -31.96 7.61 8.88
CA ASP A 62 -32.94 7.06 7.96
C ASP A 62 -32.37 5.85 7.21
N PHE A 63 -31.11 5.95 6.78
CA PHE A 63 -30.39 4.84 6.14
C PHE A 63 -30.24 3.65 7.10
N GLN A 64 -29.83 3.92 8.35
CA GLN A 64 -29.71 2.89 9.38
C GLN A 64 -31.06 2.20 9.64
N GLN A 65 -32.12 2.98 9.84
CA GLN A 65 -33.47 2.43 10.09
C GLN A 65 -33.96 1.57 8.93
N TRP A 66 -33.76 2.01 7.70
CA TRP A 66 -34.05 1.22 6.51
C TRP A 66 -33.27 -0.10 6.51
N ALA A 67 -31.97 -0.07 6.78
CA ALA A 67 -31.14 -1.25 6.81
C ALA A 67 -31.50 -2.21 7.96
N LEU A 68 -31.85 -1.68 9.12
CA LEU A 68 -32.27 -2.47 10.28
C LEU A 68 -33.67 -3.08 10.13
N GLY A 69 -34.46 -2.66 9.14
CA GLY A 69 -35.70 -3.31 8.77
C GLY A 69 -35.54 -4.74 8.21
N TRP A 70 -34.30 -5.15 7.90
CA TRP A 70 -34.02 -6.51 7.43
C TRP A 70 -33.45 -7.35 8.57
N ASP A 71 -33.95 -8.57 8.71
CA ASP A 71 -33.52 -9.51 9.75
C ASP A 71 -31.98 -9.72 9.69
N HIS A 72 -31.38 -9.80 10.87
CA HIS A 72 -29.94 -10.07 11.06
C HIS A 72 -28.98 -8.99 10.56
N THR A 73 -29.43 -7.90 9.94
CA THR A 73 -28.54 -6.86 9.40
C THR A 73 -27.63 -6.27 10.48
N ALA A 74 -28.16 -5.94 11.65
CA ALA A 74 -27.36 -5.42 12.76
C ALA A 74 -26.27 -6.41 13.17
N PHE A 75 -26.61 -7.68 13.33
CA PHE A 75 -25.65 -8.72 13.70
C PHE A 75 -24.57 -8.92 12.65
N LEU A 76 -24.95 -8.99 11.37
CA LEU A 76 -23.99 -9.15 10.27
C LEU A 76 -23.07 -7.94 10.12
N ALA A 77 -23.61 -6.73 10.27
CA ALA A 77 -22.82 -5.50 10.25
C ALA A 77 -21.81 -5.45 11.41
N ASN A 78 -22.23 -5.79 12.62
CA ASN A 78 -21.34 -5.86 13.78
C ASN A 78 -20.25 -6.93 13.61
N MET A 79 -20.62 -8.13 13.13
CA MET A 79 -19.66 -9.22 12.83
C MET A 79 -18.63 -8.78 11.80
N TYR A 80 -19.06 -8.09 10.74
CA TYR A 80 -18.17 -7.58 9.72
C TYR A 80 -17.23 -6.50 10.29
N TYR A 81 -17.77 -5.56 11.05
CA TYR A 81 -17.01 -4.47 11.66
C TYR A 81 -15.89 -5.01 12.57
N VAL A 82 -16.24 -5.96 13.45
CA VAL A 82 -15.29 -6.53 14.43
C VAL A 82 -14.37 -7.56 13.79
N GLY A 83 -14.90 -8.43 12.92
CA GLY A 83 -14.23 -9.66 12.48
C GLY A 83 -13.54 -9.59 11.12
N VAL A 84 -13.88 -8.64 10.25
CA VAL A 84 -13.35 -8.63 8.87
C VAL A 84 -12.31 -7.54 8.65
N HIS A 85 -12.54 -6.36 9.17
CA HIS A 85 -11.72 -5.19 8.84
C HIS A 85 -10.24 -5.33 9.23
N PHE A 86 -9.94 -5.58 10.50
CA PHE A 86 -8.55 -5.73 10.97
C PHE A 86 -7.87 -6.97 10.40
N PRO A 87 -8.49 -8.16 10.42
CA PRO A 87 -7.91 -9.34 9.79
C PRO A 87 -7.69 -9.15 8.28
N GLY A 88 -8.61 -8.50 7.57
CA GLY A 88 -8.48 -8.23 6.14
C GLY A 88 -7.26 -7.37 5.82
N THR A 89 -7.03 -6.30 6.58
CA THR A 89 -5.85 -5.44 6.43
C THR A 89 -4.55 -6.20 6.76
N ALA A 90 -4.55 -6.99 7.84
CA ALA A 90 -3.40 -7.81 8.21
C ALA A 90 -3.08 -8.85 7.12
N LEU A 91 -4.09 -9.54 6.59
CA LEU A 91 -3.94 -10.51 5.50
C LEU A 91 -3.41 -9.86 4.22
N LEU A 92 -3.86 -8.64 3.89
CA LEU A 92 -3.30 -7.88 2.78
C LEU A 92 -1.80 -7.66 2.95
N LEU A 93 -1.38 -7.18 4.12
CA LEU A 93 0.04 -6.90 4.40
C LEU A 93 0.88 -8.18 4.32
N VAL A 94 0.40 -9.29 4.90
CA VAL A 94 1.07 -10.59 4.82
C VAL A 94 1.15 -11.07 3.37
N TRP A 95 0.06 -10.99 2.60
CA TRP A 95 0.03 -11.39 1.19
C TRP A 95 1.00 -10.55 0.34
N LEU A 96 1.03 -9.23 0.51
CA LEU A 96 1.98 -8.35 -0.17
C LEU A 96 3.42 -8.67 0.22
N TYR A 97 3.68 -8.89 1.51
CA TYR A 97 5.00 -9.23 2.01
C TYR A 97 5.52 -10.55 1.42
N MET A 98 4.65 -11.55 1.29
CA MET A 98 5.03 -12.88 0.80
C MET A 98 5.11 -12.97 -0.72
N ARG A 99 4.20 -12.28 -1.45
CA ARG A 99 4.02 -12.46 -2.89
C ARG A 99 4.39 -11.24 -3.73
N HIS A 100 4.38 -10.03 -3.16
CA HIS A 100 4.54 -8.76 -3.87
C HIS A 100 5.44 -7.78 -3.09
N ARG A 101 6.63 -8.23 -2.75
CA ARG A 101 7.58 -7.48 -1.91
C ARG A 101 7.90 -6.07 -2.43
N SER A 102 7.95 -5.89 -3.74
CA SER A 102 8.18 -4.58 -4.36
C SER A 102 7.07 -3.56 -4.05
N SER A 103 5.83 -4.03 -3.89
CA SER A 103 4.67 -3.18 -3.57
C SER A 103 4.42 -3.04 -2.07
N TYR A 104 4.92 -3.98 -1.25
CA TYR A 104 4.70 -4.00 0.19
C TYR A 104 5.14 -2.72 0.88
N GLY A 105 6.38 -2.27 0.62
CA GLY A 105 6.95 -1.09 1.27
C GLY A 105 6.12 0.17 1.02
N ARG A 106 5.63 0.34 -0.20
CA ARG A 106 4.77 1.45 -0.58
C ARG A 106 3.43 1.42 0.14
N VAL A 107 2.71 0.29 0.08
CA VAL A 107 1.39 0.15 0.72
C VAL A 107 1.48 0.31 2.23
N ARG A 108 2.52 -0.26 2.87
CA ARG A 108 2.80 -0.06 4.29
C ARG A 108 3.01 1.43 4.62
N ASN A 109 3.80 2.16 3.82
CA ASN A 109 4.05 3.57 4.03
C ASN A 109 2.77 4.42 3.83
N GLU A 110 1.93 4.07 2.84
CA GLU A 110 0.61 4.68 2.63
C GLU A 110 -0.29 4.45 3.85
N LEU A 111 -0.32 3.22 4.40
CA LEU A 111 -1.07 2.87 5.62
C LEU A 111 -0.60 3.68 6.83
N VAL A 112 0.71 3.77 7.03
CA VAL A 112 1.33 4.52 8.13
C VAL A 112 1.02 6.01 8.03
N ALA A 113 1.18 6.59 6.84
CA ALA A 113 0.93 8.01 6.61
C ALA A 113 -0.56 8.37 6.83
N LEU A 114 -1.47 7.54 6.31
CA LEU A 114 -2.92 7.69 6.54
C LEU A 114 -3.25 7.62 8.03
N THR A 115 -2.72 6.61 8.73
CA THR A 115 -2.99 6.40 10.16
C THR A 115 -2.45 7.56 10.99
N ALA A 116 -1.23 8.04 10.70
CA ALA A 116 -0.65 9.19 11.38
C ALA A 116 -1.45 10.47 11.14
N ALA A 117 -1.86 10.73 9.90
CA ALA A 117 -2.71 11.87 9.56
C ALA A 117 -4.09 11.77 10.22
N GLY A 118 -4.70 10.59 10.25
CA GLY A 118 -5.97 10.35 10.93
C GLY A 118 -5.88 10.58 12.43
N LEU A 119 -4.81 10.11 13.09
CA LEU A 119 -4.57 10.39 14.50
C LEU A 119 -4.45 11.88 14.77
N LEU A 120 -3.73 12.62 13.92
CA LEU A 120 -3.62 14.06 14.07
C LEU A 120 -4.99 14.74 14.00
N VAL A 121 -5.84 14.33 13.07
CA VAL A 121 -7.21 14.86 12.98
C VAL A 121 -8.04 14.47 14.21
N HIS A 122 -7.95 13.23 14.71
CA HIS A 122 -8.62 12.84 15.97
C HIS A 122 -8.20 13.72 17.15
N MET A 123 -6.94 14.15 17.18
CA MET A 123 -6.43 15.04 18.23
C MET A 123 -6.95 16.49 18.08
N LEU A 124 -7.08 16.96 16.84
CA LEU A 124 -7.47 18.36 16.58
C LEU A 124 -8.99 18.56 16.54
N PHE A 125 -9.73 17.51 16.17
CA PHE A 125 -11.17 17.55 15.97
C PHE A 125 -11.85 16.34 16.62
N PRO A 126 -12.04 16.32 17.94
CA PRO A 126 -12.77 15.27 18.63
C PRO A 126 -14.22 15.26 18.15
N LEU A 127 -14.74 14.08 17.78
CA LEU A 127 -16.08 13.93 17.21
C LEU A 127 -16.78 12.73 17.84
N ALA A 128 -17.96 12.97 18.43
CA ALA A 128 -18.79 11.89 18.91
C ALA A 128 -19.44 11.14 17.73
N PRO A 129 -19.38 9.81 17.69
CA PRO A 129 -20.02 9.04 16.64
C PRO A 129 -21.57 9.13 16.72
N PRO A 130 -22.29 8.86 15.63
CA PRO A 130 -23.76 8.93 15.59
C PRO A 130 -24.46 8.21 16.73
N ARG A 131 -23.96 7.03 17.15
CA ARG A 131 -24.52 6.24 18.26
C ARG A 131 -24.46 6.93 19.63
N LEU A 132 -23.58 7.92 19.82
CA LEU A 132 -23.45 8.70 21.05
C LEU A 132 -24.00 10.12 20.93
N ALA A 133 -24.26 10.60 19.72
CA ALA A 133 -24.61 12.00 19.44
C ALA A 133 -26.10 12.34 19.74
N HIS A 134 -26.88 11.41 20.25
CA HIS A 134 -28.32 11.60 20.60
C HIS A 134 -29.19 12.06 19.41
N ILE A 135 -28.80 11.71 18.18
CA ILE A 135 -29.50 12.07 16.94
C ILE A 135 -30.58 11.04 16.52
N GLY A 136 -30.89 10.07 17.37
CA GLY A 136 -31.83 9.00 17.07
C GLY A 136 -31.22 7.75 16.45
N ALA A 137 -29.88 7.69 16.29
CA ALA A 137 -29.19 6.50 15.83
C ALA A 137 -29.14 5.41 16.90
N VAL A 138 -29.29 4.15 16.47
CA VAL A 138 -29.26 2.96 17.34
C VAL A 138 -27.83 2.44 17.47
N ASP A 139 -27.34 2.24 18.69
CA ASP A 139 -26.09 1.52 18.93
C ASP A 139 -26.32 0.02 18.76
N THR A 140 -26.07 -0.50 17.55
CA THR A 140 -26.29 -1.91 17.24
C THR A 140 -25.33 -2.84 17.98
N MET A 141 -24.14 -2.35 18.36
CA MET A 141 -23.16 -3.14 19.11
C MET A 141 -23.59 -3.32 20.57
N LEU A 142 -24.26 -2.34 21.14
CA LEU A 142 -24.80 -2.43 22.47
C LEU A 142 -26.07 -3.28 22.49
N THR A 143 -26.93 -3.16 21.48
CA THR A 143 -28.27 -3.78 21.47
C THR A 143 -28.29 -5.21 20.96
N VAL A 144 -27.43 -5.54 19.99
CA VAL A 144 -27.41 -6.85 19.30
C VAL A 144 -26.09 -7.59 19.51
N GLY A 145 -24.95 -6.87 19.57
CA GLY A 145 -23.60 -7.46 19.57
C GLY A 145 -23.24 -8.16 18.23
N PRO A 146 -22.04 -8.72 18.09
CA PRO A 146 -20.91 -8.53 19.00
C PRO A 146 -20.43 -7.09 19.04
N SER A 147 -19.80 -6.71 20.15
CA SER A 147 -19.29 -5.36 20.36
C SER A 147 -17.77 -5.29 20.19
N ALA A 148 -17.30 -4.24 19.52
CA ALA A 148 -15.88 -3.86 19.49
C ALA A 148 -15.43 -3.20 20.83
N TYR A 149 -16.39 -2.89 21.70
CA TYR A 149 -16.15 -2.23 22.98
C TYR A 149 -16.39 -3.22 24.13
N PRO A 150 -15.42 -3.47 25.01
CA PRO A 150 -15.61 -4.35 26.17
C PRO A 150 -16.75 -3.85 27.05
N ALA A 151 -17.54 -4.77 27.61
CA ALA A 151 -18.56 -4.43 28.60
C ALA A 151 -17.88 -3.72 29.80
N GLY A 152 -18.37 -2.53 30.16
CA GLY A 152 -17.77 -1.70 31.22
C GLY A 152 -16.64 -0.77 30.78
N ALA A 153 -16.25 -0.76 29.48
CA ALA A 153 -15.25 0.17 28.94
C ALA A 153 -15.81 1.60 28.73
N ALA A 154 -16.94 1.94 29.33
CA ALA A 154 -17.55 3.27 29.21
C ALA A 154 -16.63 4.40 29.68
N GLU A 155 -15.54 4.13 30.40
CA GLU A 155 -14.77 5.18 31.08
C GLU A 155 -13.25 5.13 30.95
N GLY A 156 -12.61 4.30 30.10
CA GLY A 156 -11.15 4.36 30.22
C GLY A 156 -10.24 3.83 29.14
N ILE A 157 -10.65 3.06 28.15
CA ILE A 157 -9.68 2.40 27.28
C ILE A 157 -9.80 2.74 25.77
N ALA A 158 -10.92 3.26 25.33
CA ALA A 158 -11.10 3.66 23.94
C ALA A 158 -11.66 5.07 23.89
N ASN A 159 -10.94 6.01 23.30
CA ASN A 159 -11.49 7.32 22.98
C ASN A 159 -12.70 7.13 22.05
N GLN A 160 -13.91 7.15 22.64
CA GLN A 160 -15.15 6.96 21.91
C GLN A 160 -15.49 8.18 21.03
N TYR A 161 -14.76 9.27 21.17
CA TYR A 161 -14.96 10.54 20.48
C TYR A 161 -13.99 10.74 19.32
N ALA A 162 -13.51 9.68 18.72
CA ALA A 162 -12.61 9.69 17.57
C ALA A 162 -13.32 9.19 16.30
N ALA A 163 -14.48 9.78 15.96
CA ALA A 163 -15.22 9.36 14.78
C ALA A 163 -14.57 9.86 13.48
N MET A 164 -14.08 11.11 13.42
CA MET A 164 -13.48 11.68 12.21
C MET A 164 -11.94 11.74 12.31
N PRO A 165 -11.22 11.22 11.29
CA PRO A 165 -11.70 10.51 10.11
C PRO A 165 -11.96 9.02 10.38
N SER A 166 -12.77 8.37 9.55
CA SER A 166 -12.95 6.92 9.64
C SER A 166 -11.73 6.15 9.15
N LEU A 167 -10.89 5.70 10.07
CA LEU A 167 -9.76 4.84 9.70
C LEU A 167 -10.22 3.48 9.12
N HIS A 168 -11.41 2.99 9.51
CA HIS A 168 -12.01 1.80 8.91
C HIS A 168 -12.23 1.98 7.41
N ILE A 169 -12.83 3.09 7.00
CA ILE A 169 -13.05 3.41 5.58
C ILE A 169 -11.71 3.63 4.88
N GLY A 170 -10.82 4.43 5.48
CA GLY A 170 -9.51 4.72 4.87
C GLY A 170 -8.68 3.46 4.61
N TRP A 171 -8.61 2.54 5.56
CA TRP A 171 -7.89 1.28 5.41
C TRP A 171 -8.59 0.35 4.41
N ALA A 172 -9.93 0.29 4.41
CA ALA A 172 -10.67 -0.51 3.43
C ALA A 172 -10.45 -0.02 1.99
N ILE A 173 -10.42 1.30 1.77
CA ILE A 173 -10.08 1.89 0.46
C ILE A 173 -8.63 1.55 0.08
N LEU A 174 -7.69 1.62 1.03
CA LEU A 174 -6.30 1.23 0.80
C LEU A 174 -6.18 -0.24 0.40
N VAL A 175 -6.89 -1.15 1.09
CA VAL A 175 -6.95 -2.59 0.74
C VAL A 175 -7.45 -2.77 -0.67
N ALA A 176 -8.58 -2.14 -1.02
CA ALA A 176 -9.17 -2.21 -2.36
C ALA A 176 -8.20 -1.68 -3.43
N ALA A 177 -7.63 -0.49 -3.21
CA ALA A 177 -6.69 0.14 -4.13
C ALA A 177 -5.40 -0.68 -4.30
N ALA A 178 -4.85 -1.23 -3.22
CA ALA A 178 -3.65 -2.06 -3.26
C ALA A 178 -3.87 -3.36 -4.05
N VAL A 179 -4.98 -4.06 -3.79
CA VAL A 179 -5.29 -5.30 -4.50
C VAL A 179 -5.56 -5.04 -5.98
N VAL A 180 -6.29 -3.99 -6.34
CA VAL A 180 -6.55 -3.63 -7.74
C VAL A 180 -5.26 -3.25 -8.48
N ARG A 181 -4.34 -2.54 -7.83
CA ARG A 181 -3.04 -2.15 -8.42
C ARG A 181 -2.10 -3.34 -8.65
N VAL A 182 -2.09 -4.31 -7.73
CA VAL A 182 -1.07 -5.38 -7.69
C VAL A 182 -1.56 -6.67 -8.33
N SER A 183 -2.83 -7.05 -8.16
CA SER A 183 -3.39 -8.29 -8.67
C SER A 183 -3.92 -8.13 -10.09
N ARG A 184 -3.60 -9.11 -10.95
CA ARG A 184 -4.19 -9.24 -12.31
C ARG A 184 -5.42 -10.15 -12.33
N SER A 185 -5.74 -10.85 -11.24
CA SER A 185 -6.91 -11.72 -11.13
C SER A 185 -8.21 -10.91 -11.18
N ARG A 186 -9.25 -11.45 -11.81
CA ARG A 186 -10.60 -10.86 -11.77
C ARG A 186 -11.19 -10.79 -10.37
N TRP A 187 -10.74 -11.63 -9.45
CA TRP A 187 -11.14 -11.63 -8.06
C TRP A 187 -10.76 -10.34 -7.31
N ARG A 188 -9.82 -9.54 -7.87
CA ARG A 188 -9.47 -8.22 -7.31
C ARG A 188 -10.68 -7.30 -7.12
N TRP A 189 -11.66 -7.40 -8.01
CA TRP A 189 -12.88 -6.58 -7.94
C TRP A 189 -13.82 -7.03 -6.81
N VAL A 190 -13.90 -8.34 -6.55
CA VAL A 190 -14.64 -8.87 -5.39
C VAL A 190 -14.01 -8.40 -4.09
N ILE A 191 -12.68 -8.46 -3.99
CA ILE A 191 -11.97 -7.95 -2.81
C ILE A 191 -12.12 -6.42 -2.69
N ALA A 192 -12.16 -5.69 -3.80
CA ALA A 192 -12.38 -4.24 -3.79
C ALA A 192 -13.76 -3.84 -3.25
N LEU A 193 -14.77 -4.73 -3.29
CA LEU A 193 -16.07 -4.50 -2.63
C LEU A 193 -15.94 -4.34 -1.11
N HIS A 194 -14.80 -4.74 -0.51
CA HIS A 194 -14.52 -4.47 0.90
C HIS A 194 -14.67 -2.97 1.24
N ALA A 195 -14.25 -2.06 0.36
CA ALA A 195 -14.35 -0.63 0.61
C ALA A 195 -15.82 -0.13 0.70
N PRO A 196 -16.68 -0.28 -0.33
CA PRO A 196 -18.07 0.16 -0.23
C PRO A 196 -18.87 -0.59 0.84
N VAL A 197 -18.61 -1.89 1.05
CA VAL A 197 -19.24 -2.64 2.15
C VAL A 197 -18.86 -2.06 3.51
N THR A 198 -17.58 -1.71 3.72
CA THR A 198 -17.15 -1.06 4.96
C THR A 198 -17.84 0.28 5.18
N VAL A 199 -18.00 1.10 4.13
CA VAL A 199 -18.74 2.37 4.23
C VAL A 199 -20.17 2.14 4.73
N LEU A 200 -20.89 1.17 4.14
CA LEU A 200 -22.25 0.86 4.56
C LEU A 200 -22.31 0.32 6.00
N VAL A 201 -21.39 -0.57 6.34
CA VAL A 201 -21.33 -1.19 7.68
C VAL A 201 -21.10 -0.14 8.76
N VAL A 202 -20.17 0.81 8.58
CA VAL A 202 -19.86 1.79 9.62
C VAL A 202 -21.00 2.79 9.85
N VAL A 203 -21.83 3.04 8.83
CA VAL A 203 -23.04 3.86 8.94
C VAL A 203 -24.17 3.06 9.61
N VAL A 204 -24.43 1.81 9.17
CA VAL A 204 -25.43 0.94 9.77
C VAL A 204 -25.14 0.67 11.25
N THR A 205 -23.87 0.57 11.63
CA THR A 205 -23.47 0.41 13.05
C THR A 205 -23.42 1.73 13.84
N ALA A 206 -23.78 2.86 13.19
CA ALA A 206 -23.74 4.20 13.76
C ALA A 206 -22.39 4.60 14.38
N ASN A 207 -21.31 4.07 13.84
CA ASN A 207 -19.96 4.41 14.29
C ASN A 207 -19.38 5.64 13.58
N HIS A 208 -19.86 5.96 12.38
CA HIS A 208 -19.33 7.04 11.55
C HIS A 208 -20.40 7.76 10.75
N TYR A 209 -20.15 9.04 10.50
CA TYR A 209 -20.87 9.87 9.53
C TYR A 209 -20.33 9.64 8.11
N TRP A 210 -21.07 10.07 7.08
CA TRP A 210 -20.60 10.01 5.69
C TRP A 210 -19.33 10.84 5.49
N THR A 211 -19.26 12.03 6.09
CA THR A 211 -18.11 12.94 6.00
C THR A 211 -16.85 12.33 6.58
N ASP A 212 -16.94 11.50 7.63
CA ASP A 212 -15.79 10.78 8.18
C ASP A 212 -15.08 9.93 7.11
N GLY A 213 -15.89 9.32 6.23
CA GLY A 213 -15.41 8.53 5.11
C GLY A 213 -14.80 9.39 4.00
N ILE A 214 -15.41 10.53 3.68
CA ILE A 214 -14.91 11.48 2.68
C ILE A 214 -13.56 12.03 3.13
N VAL A 215 -13.44 12.43 4.38
CA VAL A 215 -12.18 12.92 4.96
C VAL A 215 -11.12 11.82 4.96
N ALA A 216 -11.48 10.58 5.32
CA ALA A 216 -10.55 9.46 5.27
C ALA A 216 -10.04 9.17 3.85
N ALA A 217 -10.91 9.25 2.84
CA ALA A 217 -10.53 9.08 1.43
C ALA A 217 -9.60 10.20 0.96
N ALA A 218 -9.86 11.45 1.35
CA ALA A 218 -9.00 12.59 1.04
C ALA A 218 -7.61 12.46 1.70
N LEU A 219 -7.56 12.05 2.97
CA LEU A 219 -6.31 11.81 3.68
C LEU A 219 -5.51 10.67 3.05
N LEU A 220 -6.17 9.58 2.62
CA LEU A 220 -5.53 8.50 1.89
C LEU A 220 -4.95 8.99 0.56
N ALA A 221 -5.69 9.78 -0.21
CA ALA A 221 -5.19 10.36 -1.46
C ALA A 221 -3.94 11.23 -1.20
N GLY A 222 -3.98 12.07 -0.17
CA GLY A 222 -2.82 12.85 0.26
C GLY A 222 -1.63 11.98 0.67
N ALA A 223 -1.86 10.93 1.46
CA ALA A 223 -0.83 9.98 1.85
C ALA A 223 -0.19 9.28 0.64
N MET A 224 -0.98 8.86 -0.34
CA MET A 224 -0.49 8.27 -1.60
C MET A 224 0.39 9.24 -2.40
N VAL A 225 0.00 10.51 -2.47
CA VAL A 225 0.78 11.57 -3.12
C VAL A 225 2.11 11.78 -2.40
N VAL A 226 2.09 11.96 -1.09
CA VAL A 226 3.29 12.17 -0.26
C VAL A 226 4.26 11.00 -0.40
N VAL A 227 3.77 9.76 -0.27
CA VAL A 227 4.61 8.57 -0.43
C VAL A 227 5.22 8.52 -1.83
N SER A 228 4.44 8.83 -2.88
CA SER A 228 4.94 8.87 -4.25
C SER A 228 6.02 9.92 -4.47
N LEU A 229 5.87 11.11 -3.88
CA LEU A 229 6.87 12.18 -3.97
C LEU A 229 8.16 11.80 -3.25
N VAL A 230 8.05 11.24 -2.03
CA VAL A 230 9.22 10.77 -1.27
C VAL A 230 9.98 9.68 -2.02
N GLU A 231 9.28 8.74 -2.66
CA GLU A 231 9.91 7.70 -3.48
C GLU A 231 10.65 8.29 -4.68
N ARG A 232 10.07 9.26 -5.40
CA ARG A 232 10.72 9.95 -6.53
C ARG A 232 11.98 10.70 -6.10
N VAL A 233 11.92 11.43 -4.98
CA VAL A 233 13.10 12.16 -4.45
C VAL A 233 14.22 11.18 -4.09
N ARG A 234 13.89 10.06 -3.45
CA ARG A 234 14.88 9.04 -3.11
C ARG A 234 15.53 8.42 -4.36
N GLN A 235 14.76 8.11 -5.39
CA GLN A 235 15.28 7.56 -6.65
C GLN A 235 16.16 8.58 -7.39
N GLY A 236 15.75 9.85 -7.46
CA GLY A 236 16.54 10.92 -8.06
C GLY A 236 17.87 11.17 -7.34
N GLY A 237 17.87 11.07 -5.99
CA GLY A 237 19.09 11.17 -5.19
C GLY A 237 20.10 10.03 -5.44
N VAL A 238 19.61 8.81 -5.65
CA VAL A 238 20.48 7.66 -5.98
C VAL A 238 21.13 7.85 -7.34
N HIS A 239 20.39 8.24 -8.36
CA HIS A 239 20.95 8.49 -9.71
C HIS A 239 21.96 9.65 -9.72
N ALA A 240 21.76 10.68 -8.89
CA ALA A 240 22.71 11.78 -8.77
C ALA A 240 24.01 11.34 -8.07
N ALA A 241 23.92 10.48 -7.05
CA ALA A 241 25.09 9.91 -6.36
C ALA A 241 25.91 9.01 -7.27
N ASP A 242 25.25 8.10 -8.01
CA ASP A 242 25.91 7.22 -8.98
C ASP A 242 26.59 8.01 -10.10
N ALA A 243 25.99 9.10 -10.59
CA ALA A 243 26.60 9.99 -11.59
C ALA A 243 27.81 10.76 -11.06
N HIS A 244 27.83 11.10 -9.77
CA HIS A 244 28.99 11.74 -9.12
C HIS A 244 30.13 10.75 -8.92
N GLU A 245 29.85 9.51 -8.53
CA GLU A 245 30.84 8.44 -8.35
C GLU A 245 31.48 8.08 -9.68
N PHE A 246 30.70 8.02 -10.77
CA PHE A 246 31.21 7.78 -12.12
C PHE A 246 32.08 8.92 -12.66
N ARG A 247 31.88 10.16 -12.24
CA ARG A 247 32.74 11.30 -12.56
C ARG A 247 34.01 11.36 -11.72
N GLY A 248 33.99 10.79 -10.50
CA GLY A 248 35.16 10.79 -9.58
C GLY A 248 36.18 9.67 -9.84
N THR A 249 35.74 8.53 -10.37
CA THR A 249 36.61 7.44 -10.81
C THR A 249 37.06 7.73 -12.23
N GLY A 250 38.20 8.41 -12.35
CA GLY A 250 38.79 8.92 -13.59
C GLY A 250 38.63 8.00 -14.80
N ARG A 251 38.48 8.63 -15.98
CA ARG A 251 38.42 8.08 -17.32
C ARG A 251 39.11 6.71 -17.41
N PRO A 252 38.49 5.69 -18.01
CA PRO A 252 39.22 4.51 -18.40
C PRO A 252 40.37 4.98 -19.31
N ARG A 253 41.59 4.83 -18.83
CA ARG A 253 42.76 4.93 -19.68
C ARG A 253 42.56 3.89 -20.77
N CYS A 254 42.19 4.34 -21.96
CA CYS A 254 42.31 3.57 -23.16
C CYS A 254 43.82 3.29 -23.27
N GLY A 255 44.24 2.13 -22.75
CA GLY A 255 45.60 1.67 -22.90
C GLY A 255 45.84 1.50 -24.38
N LEU A 256 46.63 2.41 -24.96
CA LEU A 256 47.34 2.13 -26.19
C LEU A 256 48.20 0.89 -25.87
N ALA A 257 47.63 -0.29 -26.18
CA ALA A 257 48.43 -1.50 -26.25
C ALA A 257 49.43 -1.28 -27.38
N ASP A 258 50.72 -1.13 -27.01
CA ASP A 258 51.83 -1.22 -27.93
C ASP A 258 51.66 -2.49 -28.78
N ARG A 259 51.22 -2.32 -30.01
CA ARG A 259 51.24 -3.39 -31.00
C ARG A 259 52.70 -3.54 -31.43
N GLU A 260 53.43 -4.48 -30.82
CA GLU A 260 54.59 -5.05 -31.41
C GLU A 260 54.31 -5.60 -32.81
N PRO A 261 55.15 -5.32 -33.81
CA PRO A 261 54.94 -5.84 -35.17
C PRO A 261 55.20 -7.35 -35.20
N ARG A 262 54.10 -8.08 -35.34
CA ARG A 262 54.11 -9.55 -35.47
C ARG A 262 54.80 -9.94 -36.76
N ALA A 263 55.99 -10.54 -36.63
CA ALA A 263 56.79 -11.10 -37.73
C ALA A 263 55.98 -12.04 -38.63
N ALA A 264 56.08 -11.84 -39.93
CA ALA A 264 55.45 -12.64 -40.97
C ALA A 264 55.82 -14.12 -40.87
N ARG A 265 54.86 -15.03 -40.75
CA ARG A 265 55.10 -16.46 -40.93
C ARG A 265 55.10 -16.80 -42.41
N PRO A 266 56.07 -17.65 -42.90
CA PRO A 266 56.12 -18.05 -44.28
C PRO A 266 54.98 -19.04 -44.63
N VAL A 267 54.45 -18.92 -45.85
CA VAL A 267 53.39 -19.74 -46.46
C VAL A 267 54.05 -21.07 -46.89
N PRO A 268 53.51 -22.24 -46.55
CA PRO A 268 53.96 -23.51 -47.16
C PRO A 268 53.29 -23.70 -48.53
N ALA A 269 54.10 -24.23 -49.43
CA ALA A 269 53.79 -24.52 -50.81
C ALA A 269 52.74 -25.61 -51.01
N ALA A 270 52.05 -25.48 -52.12
CA ALA A 270 51.05 -26.42 -52.61
C ALA A 270 51.64 -27.81 -52.91
N GLY A 271 50.91 -28.85 -52.48
CA GLY A 271 51.17 -30.24 -52.92
C GLY A 271 49.90 -30.81 -53.53
N ASP A 272 50.04 -31.25 -54.77
CA ASP A 272 49.04 -31.91 -55.63
C ASP A 272 48.62 -33.25 -55.06
N GLY A 273 47.34 -33.64 -55.35
CA GLY A 273 46.97 -35.02 -55.17
C GLY A 273 45.44 -35.31 -55.18
N HIS A 274 44.90 -35.41 -56.35
CA HIS A 274 43.96 -36.43 -56.90
C HIS A 274 43.01 -37.17 -55.94
N GLY A 275 41.70 -37.19 -56.31
CA GLY A 275 40.88 -38.37 -56.13
C GLY A 275 39.42 -38.15 -55.67
N ASP A 276 38.57 -37.85 -56.56
CA ASP A 276 37.36 -38.65 -56.97
C ASP A 276 36.24 -39.01 -55.93
N ARG A 277 35.03 -38.67 -56.35
CA ARG A 277 33.68 -39.27 -56.19
C ARG A 277 32.63 -38.53 -55.37
N LEU A 278 31.76 -37.86 -56.11
CA LEU A 278 30.30 -38.11 -56.27
C LEU A 278 29.48 -38.53 -55.03
N HIS A 279 28.55 -37.72 -54.61
CA HIS A 279 27.09 -37.80 -54.63
C HIS A 279 26.50 -36.69 -53.76
N ASP A 280 25.86 -35.72 -54.31
CA ASP A 280 24.44 -35.49 -54.61
C ASP A 280 23.48 -35.38 -53.38
N ARG A 281 22.72 -34.27 -53.42
CA ARG A 281 21.46 -33.85 -52.82
C ARG A 281 21.59 -32.84 -51.65
N GLY A 282 21.42 -31.56 -51.88
CA GLY A 282 20.09 -30.97 -52.03
C GLY A 282 19.66 -30.28 -50.71
N GLY A 283 19.42 -28.96 -50.73
CA GLY A 283 18.62 -28.27 -49.72
C GLY A 283 19.29 -27.07 -49.07
N ASP A 284 19.35 -26.01 -49.73
CA ASP A 284 18.64 -24.72 -49.66
C ASP A 284 18.53 -24.04 -48.25
N ARG A 285 18.95 -22.78 -48.25
CA ARG A 285 18.53 -21.63 -47.46
C ARG A 285 19.22 -21.27 -46.15
N GLY A 286 19.75 -20.05 -46.17
CA GLY A 286 19.64 -19.13 -45.05
C GLY A 286 20.94 -18.49 -44.62
N GLY A 287 21.38 -17.49 -45.38
CA GLY A 287 22.46 -16.60 -44.96
C GLY A 287 22.03 -15.77 -43.74
N VAL A 288 22.95 -15.65 -42.79
CA VAL A 288 22.86 -14.69 -41.71
C VAL A 288 23.88 -13.60 -41.98
N PRO A 289 23.52 -12.33 -42.07
CA PRO A 289 24.48 -11.22 -42.17
C PRO A 289 25.17 -10.95 -40.82
N GLY A 290 26.45 -10.65 -40.91
CA GLY A 290 27.30 -10.27 -39.78
C GLY A 290 26.79 -9.01 -39.07
N ALA A 291 26.86 -9.03 -37.74
CA ALA A 291 26.63 -7.89 -36.90
C ALA A 291 27.88 -7.01 -36.85
N ASP A 292 27.82 -5.86 -37.48
CA ASP A 292 28.74 -4.74 -37.28
C ASP A 292 28.52 -4.15 -35.89
N ALA A 293 29.60 -3.98 -35.12
CA ALA A 293 29.60 -3.29 -33.85
C ALA A 293 29.40 -1.78 -34.08
N PRO A 294 28.57 -1.09 -33.32
CA PRO A 294 28.37 0.35 -33.46
C PRO A 294 29.58 1.12 -32.92
N ALA A 295 30.01 2.09 -33.71
CA ALA A 295 31.00 3.09 -33.38
C ALA A 295 30.55 3.97 -32.21
N CYS A 296 31.46 4.36 -31.34
CA CYS A 296 31.26 5.33 -30.27
C CYS A 296 31.22 6.76 -30.81
N ASP A 297 30.15 7.16 -31.42
CA ASP A 297 29.78 8.57 -31.63
C ASP A 297 28.29 8.63 -31.90
N ASP A 298 27.54 9.01 -30.90
CA ASP A 298 26.21 9.63 -30.95
C ASP A 298 25.45 9.41 -29.64
N LEU A 299 25.77 10.19 -28.62
CA LEU A 299 24.93 10.40 -27.45
C LEU A 299 25.24 11.73 -26.79
N VAL A 300 24.93 12.79 -27.56
CA VAL A 300 24.73 14.14 -27.00
C VAL A 300 23.42 14.67 -27.62
N LEU A 301 22.50 15.07 -26.78
CA LEU A 301 21.21 15.75 -27.04
C LEU A 301 19.98 14.86 -27.32
N ALA A 302 19.26 14.52 -26.24
CA ALA A 302 17.85 14.87 -26.06
C ALA A 302 17.46 14.68 -24.59
#